data_a7bf5fa17dbc5c0c58f45c17d11c02f7
#
_entry.id   a7bf5fa17dbc5c0c58f45c17d11c02f7
#
_cell.length_a   1.000
_cell.length_b   1.000
_cell.length_c   1.000
_cell.angle_alpha   90.00
_cell.angle_beta   90.00
_cell.angle_gamma   90.00
#
_symmetry.space_group_name_H-M   'P 1'
#
loop_
_entity.id
_entity.type
_entity.pdbx_description
1 polymer ?
#
loop_
_entity_poly.entity_id
_entity_poly.type
_entity_poly.pdbx_seq_one_letter_code
_entity_poly.pdbx_strand_id
1 'polypeptide(L)'
;IEIMKEVIKESGLNVPELHIDEWNFTVSNRNVINDSCEQAAYIIKNCMDVSDRVNLMAYWHALDTYSYYYDTDCVLNGDSGLITGDGICKPSFFAFWFLNRIQSNLLKKTAHAMVTGNGRNNYTIVCHNYKKLTSRYVFSEENEIEIENINQYTDDEDSLNLKFCFHNIK
;
A
#
# COMPACT_ATOMS: atom_id res chain seq x y z
N ILE A 1 -11.79 -10.51 2.22
CA ILE A 1 -11.52 -11.44 1.11
C ILE A 1 -11.97 -12.84 1.48
N GLU A 2 -11.56 -13.40 2.62
CA GLU A 2 -11.95 -14.77 3.01
C GLU A 2 -13.46 -14.94 3.11
N ILE A 3 -14.15 -14.01 3.77
CA ILE A 3 -15.63 -14.00 3.86
C ILE A 3 -16.27 -13.98 2.46
N MET A 4 -15.73 -13.17 1.53
CA MET A 4 -16.24 -13.13 0.15
C MET A 4 -16.07 -14.47 -0.56
N LYS A 5 -14.91 -15.11 -0.41
CA LYS A 5 -14.66 -16.44 -0.99
C LYS A 5 -15.59 -17.51 -0.40
N GLU A 6 -15.87 -17.43 0.88
CA GLU A 6 -16.80 -18.34 1.55
C GLU A 6 -18.22 -18.16 1.02
N VAL A 7 -18.73 -16.92 0.93
CA VAL A 7 -20.03 -16.60 0.34
C VAL A 7 -20.14 -17.07 -1.11
N ILE A 8 -19.09 -16.84 -1.94
CA ILE A 8 -19.05 -17.34 -3.32
C ILE A 8 -19.17 -18.86 -3.35
N LYS A 9 -18.42 -19.55 -2.50
CA LYS A 9 -18.46 -21.02 -2.40
C LYS A 9 -19.83 -21.52 -1.99
N GLU A 10 -20.46 -20.89 -0.99
CA GLU A 10 -21.79 -21.25 -0.50
C GLU A 10 -22.88 -20.98 -1.53
N SER A 11 -22.74 -19.93 -2.34
CA SER A 11 -23.71 -19.59 -3.40
C SER A 11 -23.77 -20.62 -4.54
N GLY A 12 -22.76 -21.47 -4.67
CA GLY A 12 -22.63 -22.41 -5.78
C GLY A 12 -22.37 -21.76 -7.14
N LEU A 13 -22.08 -20.44 -7.16
CA LEU A 13 -21.76 -19.71 -8.39
C LEU A 13 -20.33 -20.02 -8.84
N ASN A 14 -20.15 -20.18 -10.14
CA ASN A 14 -18.82 -20.24 -10.75
C ASN A 14 -18.31 -18.82 -10.97
N VAL A 15 -17.47 -18.36 -10.03
CA VAL A 15 -16.84 -17.01 -10.11
C VAL A 15 -15.38 -17.22 -10.52
N PRO A 16 -15.01 -16.88 -11.77
CA PRO A 16 -13.67 -17.14 -12.28
C PRO A 16 -12.61 -16.19 -11.71
N GLU A 17 -12.98 -14.97 -11.35
CA GLU A 17 -12.06 -13.94 -10.88
C GLU A 17 -12.67 -13.11 -9.75
N LEU A 18 -11.81 -12.62 -8.85
CA LEU A 18 -12.15 -11.69 -7.79
C LEU A 18 -11.38 -10.40 -8.01
N HIS A 19 -12.10 -9.30 -8.25
CA HIS A 19 -11.55 -7.97 -8.47
C HIS A 19 -11.91 -7.06 -7.31
N ILE A 20 -10.94 -6.24 -6.88
CA ILE A 20 -11.14 -5.07 -6.03
C ILE A 20 -10.90 -3.87 -6.95
N ASP A 21 -11.97 -3.24 -7.40
CA ASP A 21 -11.96 -2.21 -8.42
C ASP A 21 -11.69 -0.81 -7.88
N GLU A 22 -11.78 -0.65 -6.57
CA GLU A 22 -11.41 0.60 -5.88
C GLU A 22 -10.96 0.31 -4.45
N TRP A 23 -9.81 0.82 -4.06
CA TRP A 23 -9.34 0.81 -2.67
C TRP A 23 -8.34 1.93 -2.39
N ASN A 24 -8.30 2.35 -1.13
CA ASN A 24 -7.31 3.25 -0.57
C ASN A 24 -7.22 3.00 0.94
N PHE A 25 -6.36 3.73 1.64
CA PHE A 25 -6.25 3.72 3.10
C PHE A 25 -7.41 4.48 3.74
N THR A 26 -7.75 5.65 3.22
CA THR A 26 -8.81 6.53 3.71
C THR A 26 -9.70 7.00 2.57
N VAL A 27 -10.94 7.31 2.88
CA VAL A 27 -11.87 7.98 1.97
C VAL A 27 -11.74 9.51 2.02
N SER A 28 -11.02 10.03 3.00
CA SER A 28 -10.74 11.45 3.11
C SER A 28 -9.72 11.86 2.05
N ASN A 29 -10.03 12.92 1.32
CA ASN A 29 -9.16 13.52 0.31
C ASN A 29 -8.34 14.71 0.87
N ARG A 30 -8.27 14.85 2.18
CA ARG A 30 -7.46 15.84 2.90
C ARG A 30 -6.77 15.25 4.12
N ASN A 31 -6.40 14.00 4.02
CA ASN A 31 -5.72 13.31 5.10
C ASN A 31 -4.24 13.23 4.83
N VAL A 32 -3.43 13.85 5.67
CA VAL A 32 -1.97 13.96 5.53
C VAL A 32 -1.27 12.62 5.38
N ILE A 33 -1.87 11.51 5.84
CA ILE A 33 -1.30 10.18 5.67
C ILE A 33 -1.15 9.80 4.19
N ASN A 34 -2.01 10.32 3.32
CA ASN A 34 -1.94 10.07 1.87
C ASN A 34 -0.63 10.58 1.24
N ASP A 35 0.03 11.54 1.88
CA ASP A 35 1.29 12.13 1.43
C ASP A 35 2.51 11.51 2.13
N SER A 36 2.30 10.57 3.04
CA SER A 36 3.32 10.02 3.92
C SER A 36 3.94 8.71 3.40
N CYS A 37 5.07 8.32 4.01
CA CYS A 37 5.68 7.00 3.78
C CYS A 37 4.84 5.85 4.35
N GLU A 38 3.99 6.11 5.34
CA GLU A 38 3.06 5.13 5.91
C GLU A 38 2.05 4.67 4.87
N GLN A 39 1.57 5.57 4.01
CA GLN A 39 0.73 5.21 2.86
C GLN A 39 1.45 4.27 1.91
N ALA A 40 2.72 4.54 1.61
CA ALA A 40 3.52 3.67 0.76
C ALA A 40 3.71 2.27 1.38
N ALA A 41 4.01 2.20 2.67
CA ALA A 41 4.15 0.94 3.40
C ALA A 41 2.82 0.17 3.45
N TYR A 42 1.70 0.87 3.66
CA TYR A 42 0.34 0.30 3.60
C TYR A 42 0.03 -0.31 2.23
N ILE A 43 0.36 0.38 1.14
CA ILE A 43 0.16 -0.12 -0.22
C ILE A 43 0.95 -1.41 -0.43
N ILE A 44 2.25 -1.40 -0.13
CA ILE A 44 3.11 -2.59 -0.30
C ILE A 44 2.58 -3.75 0.51
N LYS A 45 2.26 -3.53 1.80
CA LYS A 45 1.68 -4.55 2.67
C LYS A 45 0.42 -5.18 2.08
N ASN A 46 -0.55 -4.35 1.70
CA ASN A 46 -1.83 -4.88 1.22
C ASN A 46 -1.69 -5.60 -0.12
N CYS A 47 -0.91 -5.07 -1.06
CA CYS A 47 -0.62 -5.75 -2.32
C CYS A 47 0.07 -7.11 -2.08
N MET A 48 1.01 -7.18 -1.14
CA MET A 48 1.62 -8.45 -0.75
C MET A 48 0.59 -9.42 -0.15
N ASP A 49 -0.23 -8.95 0.79
CA ASP A 49 -1.20 -9.80 1.51
C ASP A 49 -2.21 -10.46 0.58
N VAL A 50 -2.62 -9.77 -0.48
CA VAL A 50 -3.67 -10.23 -1.40
C VAL A 50 -3.15 -10.82 -2.71
N SER A 51 -1.86 -10.80 -2.95
CA SER A 51 -1.24 -11.18 -4.24
C SER A 51 -1.62 -12.58 -4.77
N ASP A 52 -2.01 -13.49 -3.88
CA ASP A 52 -2.46 -14.85 -4.16
C ASP A 52 -3.97 -15.07 -3.95
N ARG A 53 -4.72 -14.00 -3.71
CA ARG A 53 -6.13 -14.05 -3.28
C ARG A 53 -7.10 -13.34 -4.20
N VAL A 54 -6.63 -12.36 -4.96
CA VAL A 54 -7.43 -11.57 -5.89
C VAL A 54 -6.74 -11.50 -7.25
N ASN A 55 -7.51 -11.32 -8.30
CA ASN A 55 -7.01 -11.26 -9.68
C ASN A 55 -6.66 -9.82 -10.08
N LEU A 56 -7.34 -8.85 -9.50
CA LEU A 56 -7.11 -7.43 -9.74
C LEU A 56 -7.33 -6.62 -8.48
N MET A 57 -6.53 -5.56 -8.32
CA MET A 57 -6.67 -4.58 -7.25
C MET A 57 -6.34 -3.20 -7.80
N ALA A 58 -7.35 -2.33 -7.95
CA ALA A 58 -7.20 -1.00 -8.51
C ALA A 58 -7.19 0.06 -7.40
N TYR A 59 -6.13 0.84 -7.34
CA TYR A 59 -5.96 1.89 -6.34
C TYR A 59 -6.68 3.18 -6.76
N TRP A 60 -7.38 3.80 -5.82
CA TRP A 60 -7.97 5.11 -5.97
C TRP A 60 -7.07 6.17 -5.36
N HIS A 61 -6.41 7.06 -6.12
CA HIS A 61 -6.42 7.17 -7.59
C HIS A 61 -5.04 7.67 -8.09
N ALA A 62 -4.90 7.98 -9.39
CA ALA A 62 -3.59 8.27 -9.97
C ALA A 62 -3.10 9.69 -9.69
N LEU A 63 -3.96 10.70 -9.78
CA LEU A 63 -3.60 12.12 -9.69
C LEU A 63 -4.42 12.80 -8.61
N ASP A 64 -3.78 13.66 -7.83
CA ASP A 64 -4.51 14.59 -6.97
C ASP A 64 -5.41 15.48 -7.82
N THR A 65 -6.70 15.52 -7.50
CA THR A 65 -7.70 16.22 -8.30
C THR A 65 -8.19 17.51 -7.66
N TYR A 66 -7.88 17.71 -6.38
CA TYR A 66 -8.51 18.74 -5.56
C TYR A 66 -7.61 19.89 -5.14
N SER A 67 -6.33 19.91 -5.54
CA SER A 67 -5.35 20.91 -5.08
C SER A 67 -5.79 22.36 -5.30
N TYR A 68 -6.43 22.65 -6.43
CA TYR A 68 -6.90 24.02 -6.75
C TYR A 68 -8.32 24.33 -6.29
N TYR A 69 -9.16 23.30 -6.11
CA TYR A 69 -10.59 23.48 -5.80
C TYR A 69 -10.87 23.87 -4.34
N TYR A 70 -9.91 23.65 -3.45
CA TYR A 70 -10.10 23.82 -2.02
C TYR A 70 -9.22 24.87 -1.41
N ASP A 71 -8.81 25.86 -2.22
CA ASP A 71 -7.98 27.00 -1.79
C ASP A 71 -6.75 26.57 -0.98
N THR A 72 -6.11 25.48 -1.40
CA THR A 72 -4.86 25.06 -0.82
C THR A 72 -3.71 25.62 -1.64
N ASP A 73 -2.76 26.26 -0.96
CA ASP A 73 -1.48 26.68 -1.51
C ASP A 73 -0.36 25.65 -1.29
N CYS A 74 -0.73 24.51 -0.69
CA CYS A 74 0.19 23.42 -0.39
C CYS A 74 0.24 22.42 -1.53
N VAL A 75 1.45 22.06 -1.95
CA VAL A 75 1.69 20.99 -2.94
C VAL A 75 1.27 19.63 -2.41
N LEU A 76 1.50 19.38 -1.12
CA LEU A 76 1.03 18.21 -0.38
C LEU A 76 -0.19 18.65 0.43
N ASN A 77 -1.35 18.17 0.05
CA ASN A 77 -2.63 18.62 0.61
C ASN A 77 -3.49 17.47 1.17
N GLY A 78 -2.91 16.26 1.25
CA GLY A 78 -3.58 15.08 1.78
C GLY A 78 -4.53 14.39 0.80
N ASP A 79 -4.56 14.78 -0.47
CA ASP A 79 -5.37 14.07 -1.47
C ASP A 79 -4.85 12.66 -1.72
N SER A 80 -5.68 11.79 -2.22
CA SER A 80 -5.43 10.35 -2.32
C SER A 80 -4.67 9.91 -3.57
N GLY A 81 -4.29 10.83 -4.45
CA GLY A 81 -3.53 10.55 -5.66
C GLY A 81 -2.11 10.00 -5.40
N LEU A 82 -1.55 9.36 -6.40
CA LEU A 82 -0.14 8.92 -6.42
C LEU A 82 0.80 10.08 -6.78
N ILE A 83 0.29 11.03 -7.53
CA ILE A 83 1.02 12.18 -8.07
C ILE A 83 0.22 13.44 -7.74
N THR A 84 0.91 14.48 -7.28
CA THR A 84 0.26 15.76 -7.00
C THR A 84 -0.26 16.42 -8.27
N GLY A 85 -1.16 17.39 -8.13
CA GLY A 85 -1.65 18.19 -9.27
C GLY A 85 -0.54 18.91 -10.04
N ASP A 86 0.61 19.17 -9.40
CA ASP A 86 1.80 19.78 -10.00
C ASP A 86 2.79 18.76 -10.59
N GLY A 87 2.44 17.46 -10.59
CA GLY A 87 3.24 16.40 -11.21
C GLY A 87 4.35 15.82 -10.32
N ILE A 88 4.31 16.04 -9.00
CA ILE A 88 5.28 15.47 -8.05
C ILE A 88 4.82 14.07 -7.64
N CYS A 89 5.70 13.07 -7.80
CA CYS A 89 5.43 11.71 -7.34
C CYS A 89 5.50 11.63 -5.82
N LYS A 90 4.41 11.15 -5.20
CA LYS A 90 4.28 10.94 -3.75
C LYS A 90 4.92 9.60 -3.33
N PRO A 91 5.15 9.34 -2.04
CA PRO A 91 5.63 8.04 -1.57
C PRO A 91 4.79 6.86 -2.07
N SER A 92 3.47 7.02 -2.17
CA SER A 92 2.53 6.03 -2.73
C SER A 92 2.83 5.65 -4.18
N PHE A 93 3.28 6.60 -5.02
CA PHE A 93 3.75 6.31 -6.38
C PHE A 93 4.95 5.35 -6.37
N PHE A 94 5.91 5.60 -5.49
CA PHE A 94 7.09 4.76 -5.41
C PHE A 94 6.79 3.36 -4.88
N ALA A 95 5.75 3.19 -4.07
CA ALA A 95 5.28 1.85 -3.67
C ALA A 95 4.90 1.02 -4.91
N PHE A 96 4.10 1.57 -5.83
CA PHE A 96 3.76 0.91 -7.08
C PHE A 96 4.96 0.73 -8.01
N TRP A 97 5.85 1.71 -8.03
CA TRP A 97 7.10 1.61 -8.80
C TRP A 97 8.00 0.46 -8.32
N PHE A 98 8.05 0.18 -7.02
CA PHE A 98 8.72 -1.00 -6.47
C PHE A 98 7.96 -2.29 -6.79
N LEU A 99 6.65 -2.31 -6.60
CA LEU A 99 5.81 -3.46 -6.89
C LEU A 99 5.85 -3.86 -8.36
N ASN A 100 5.99 -2.92 -9.28
CA ASN A 100 6.14 -3.19 -10.72
C ASN A 100 7.45 -3.93 -11.08
N ARG A 101 8.38 -4.12 -10.14
CA ARG A 101 9.61 -4.90 -10.33
C ARG A 101 9.51 -6.34 -9.85
N ILE A 102 8.36 -6.72 -9.31
CA ILE A 102 8.09 -8.10 -8.88
C ILE A 102 8.20 -9.03 -10.09
N GLN A 103 8.86 -10.17 -9.89
CA GLN A 103 9.01 -11.21 -10.90
C GLN A 103 7.81 -12.16 -10.88
N SER A 104 7.68 -12.99 -11.92
CA SER A 104 6.53 -13.86 -12.14
C SER A 104 6.36 -14.99 -11.14
N ASN A 105 7.45 -15.47 -10.53
CA ASN A 105 7.41 -16.61 -9.63
C ASN A 105 7.61 -16.16 -8.19
N LEU A 106 6.63 -16.41 -7.34
CA LEU A 106 6.74 -16.23 -5.90
C LEU A 106 7.63 -17.33 -5.32
N LEU A 107 8.75 -16.95 -4.70
CA LEU A 107 9.69 -17.87 -4.06
C LEU A 107 9.47 -17.98 -2.55
N LYS A 108 9.22 -16.85 -1.91
CA LYS A 108 8.96 -16.78 -0.47
C LYS A 108 8.11 -15.56 -0.12
N LYS A 109 7.21 -15.74 0.83
CA LYS A 109 6.40 -14.67 1.41
C LYS A 109 6.41 -14.79 2.93
N THR A 110 6.57 -13.69 3.61
CA THR A 110 6.48 -13.53 5.07
C THR A 110 5.55 -12.36 5.38
N ALA A 111 5.34 -12.07 6.65
CA ALA A 111 4.54 -10.90 7.07
C ALA A 111 5.11 -9.56 6.55
N HIS A 112 6.41 -9.45 6.34
CA HIS A 112 7.07 -8.19 6.04
C HIS A 112 7.89 -8.19 4.74
N ALA A 113 8.02 -9.32 4.08
CA ALA A 113 8.82 -9.44 2.86
C ALA A 113 8.28 -10.47 1.89
N MET A 114 8.45 -10.18 0.62
CA MET A 114 8.15 -11.08 -0.49
C MET A 114 9.37 -11.17 -1.40
N VAL A 115 9.76 -12.40 -1.75
CA VAL A 115 10.85 -12.68 -2.67
C VAL A 115 10.27 -13.32 -3.91
N THR A 116 10.59 -12.77 -5.06
CA THR A 116 10.16 -13.28 -6.36
C THR A 116 11.35 -13.50 -7.28
N GLY A 117 11.17 -14.31 -8.30
CA GLY A 117 12.19 -14.59 -9.31
C GLY A 117 11.59 -14.86 -10.68
N ASN A 118 12.40 -14.71 -11.73
CA ASN A 118 11.96 -14.97 -13.11
C ASN A 118 12.30 -16.40 -13.60
N GLY A 119 12.71 -17.28 -12.71
CA GLY A 119 13.16 -18.63 -13.04
C GLY A 119 14.54 -18.70 -13.72
N ARG A 120 15.25 -17.57 -13.80
CA ARG A 120 16.62 -17.46 -14.32
C ARG A 120 17.52 -16.86 -13.22
N ASN A 121 18.08 -15.68 -13.44
CA ASN A 121 19.05 -15.07 -12.52
C ASN A 121 18.57 -13.76 -11.90
N ASN A 122 17.30 -13.37 -12.10
CA ASN A 122 16.76 -12.15 -11.54
C ASN A 122 15.87 -12.47 -10.37
N TYR A 123 16.15 -11.83 -9.24
CA TYR A 123 15.39 -11.91 -8.01
C TYR A 123 14.98 -10.50 -7.57
N THR A 124 13.79 -10.38 -7.07
CA THR A 124 13.29 -9.13 -6.48
C THR A 124 12.82 -9.41 -5.07
N ILE A 125 13.28 -8.56 -4.15
CA ILE A 125 12.81 -8.53 -2.78
C ILE A 125 12.01 -7.25 -2.60
N VAL A 126 10.78 -7.38 -2.14
CA VAL A 126 9.96 -6.26 -1.70
C VAL A 126 9.68 -6.45 -0.22
N CYS A 127 9.90 -5.41 0.57
CA CYS A 127 9.63 -5.44 2.01
C CYS A 127 9.01 -4.12 2.47
N HIS A 128 8.35 -4.17 3.62
CA HIS A 128 7.74 -3.02 4.27
C HIS A 128 7.90 -3.12 5.79
N ASN A 129 7.85 -1.97 6.44
CA ASN A 129 7.72 -1.84 7.88
C ASN A 129 6.43 -1.07 8.24
N TYR A 130 5.31 -1.48 7.62
CA TYR A 130 4.02 -0.89 7.91
C TYR A 130 3.67 -1.05 9.40
N LYS A 131 3.28 0.04 10.03
CA LYS A 131 2.81 0.12 11.40
C LYS A 131 1.31 0.41 11.39
N LYS A 132 0.58 -0.27 12.26
CA LYS A 132 -0.86 -0.05 12.37
C LYS A 132 -1.14 1.26 13.09
N LEU A 133 -2.06 2.05 12.57
CA LEU A 133 -2.51 3.25 13.26
C LEU A 133 -3.36 2.89 14.48
N THR A 134 -3.10 3.60 15.57
CA THR A 134 -3.83 3.43 16.84
C THR A 134 -5.17 4.16 16.84
N SER A 135 -5.98 3.90 17.86
CA SER A 135 -7.22 4.65 18.10
C SER A 135 -6.99 6.15 18.29
N ARG A 136 -5.80 6.55 18.73
CA ARG A 136 -5.43 7.98 18.83
C ARG A 136 -5.54 8.67 17.48
N TYR A 137 -5.10 8.03 16.38
CA TYR A 137 -5.27 8.57 15.03
C TYR A 137 -6.74 8.76 14.66
N VAL A 138 -7.58 7.77 14.95
CA VAL A 138 -9.02 7.80 14.63
C VAL A 138 -9.76 8.93 15.34
N PHE A 139 -9.32 9.28 16.55
CA PHE A 139 -9.96 10.30 17.40
C PHE A 139 -9.28 11.67 17.33
N SER A 140 -8.22 11.83 16.55
CA SER A 140 -7.59 13.13 16.32
C SER A 140 -8.28 13.86 15.16
N GLU A 141 -8.37 15.18 15.26
CA GLU A 141 -8.81 16.02 14.16
C GLU A 141 -7.78 15.98 13.02
N GLU A 142 -8.22 15.94 11.77
CA GLU A 142 -7.32 15.83 10.62
C GLU A 142 -6.28 16.96 10.56
N ASN A 143 -6.64 18.17 11.01
CA ASN A 143 -5.77 19.34 11.06
C ASN A 143 -4.74 19.32 12.21
N GLU A 144 -4.83 18.38 13.13
CA GLU A 144 -3.86 18.18 14.20
C GLU A 144 -2.74 17.21 13.84
N ILE A 145 -2.92 16.49 12.74
CA ILE A 145 -2.00 15.45 12.28
C ILE A 145 -1.07 16.04 11.23
N GLU A 146 0.22 16.06 11.55
CA GLU A 146 1.27 16.50 10.64
C GLU A 146 2.14 15.31 10.21
N ILE A 147 2.73 15.37 9.01
CA ILE A 147 3.60 14.31 8.49
C ILE A 147 4.76 14.02 9.43
N GLU A 148 5.33 15.09 10.03
CA GLU A 148 6.48 15.01 10.92
C GLU A 148 6.19 14.26 12.23
N ASN A 149 4.94 14.24 12.65
CA ASN A 149 4.54 13.61 13.91
C ASN A 149 3.72 12.32 13.74
N ILE A 150 3.57 11.81 12.52
CA ILE A 150 2.70 10.67 12.22
C ILE A 150 3.06 9.40 13.00
N ASN A 151 4.33 9.21 13.32
CA ASN A 151 4.81 8.08 14.13
C ASN A 151 4.18 8.01 15.53
N GLN A 152 3.71 9.13 16.08
CA GLN A 152 3.01 9.17 17.38
C GLN A 152 1.66 8.44 17.36
N TYR A 153 1.16 8.16 16.18
CA TYR A 153 -0.14 7.53 15.97
C TYR A 153 -0.02 6.05 15.59
N THR A 154 1.19 5.52 15.51
CA THR A 154 1.44 4.10 15.21
C THR A 154 1.49 3.24 16.49
N ASP A 155 1.25 1.95 16.34
CA ASP A 155 1.20 1.00 17.46
C ASP A 155 2.57 0.67 18.05
N ASP A 156 3.63 0.85 17.28
CA ASP A 156 5.02 0.78 17.73
C ASP A 156 5.94 1.64 16.85
N GLU A 157 7.13 1.96 17.34
CA GLU A 157 8.19 2.69 16.64
C GLU A 157 9.38 1.79 16.30
N ASP A 158 9.28 0.49 16.49
CA ASP A 158 10.36 -0.45 16.36
C ASP A 158 10.88 -0.56 14.93
N SER A 159 12.19 -0.57 14.78
CA SER A 159 12.84 -0.86 13.50
C SER A 159 12.78 -2.36 13.20
N LEU A 160 12.48 -2.69 11.96
CA LEU A 160 12.44 -4.06 11.47
C LEU A 160 13.79 -4.47 10.89
N ASN A 161 14.42 -5.51 11.47
CA ASN A 161 15.64 -6.09 10.95
C ASN A 161 15.33 -7.36 10.15
N LEU A 162 15.55 -7.34 8.85
CA LEU A 162 15.36 -8.46 7.95
C LEU A 162 16.70 -8.99 7.47
N LYS A 163 16.90 -10.32 7.58
CA LYS A 163 18.06 -11.02 7.04
C LYS A 163 17.63 -11.95 5.93
N PHE A 164 18.19 -11.74 4.73
CA PHE A 164 17.96 -12.59 3.58
C PHE A 164 19.19 -13.50 3.36
N CYS A 165 18.96 -14.80 3.31
CA CYS A 165 20.00 -15.78 2.99
C CYS A 165 19.63 -16.50 1.70
N PHE A 166 20.49 -16.40 0.71
CA PHE A 166 20.33 -17.07 -0.57
C PHE A 166 21.31 -18.24 -0.66
N HIS A 167 20.79 -19.42 -1.04
CA HIS A 167 21.57 -20.62 -1.24
C HIS A 167 21.44 -21.07 -2.70
N ASN A 168 22.53 -21.59 -3.26
CA ASN A 168 22.56 -22.15 -4.62
C ASN A 168 22.10 -21.20 -5.73
N ILE A 169 22.38 -19.91 -5.59
CA ILE A 169 22.20 -18.94 -6.66
C ILE A 169 23.31 -19.22 -7.70
N LYS A 170 22.89 -19.53 -8.92
CA LYS A 170 23.81 -19.70 -10.07
C LYS A 170 23.89 -18.40 -10.84
#